data_be30819513f4245839cb898ed66a0754
#
_entry.id   be30819513f4245839cb898ed66a0754
#
_cell.length_a   1.000
_cell.length_b   1.000
_cell.length_c   1.000
_cell.angle_alpha   90.00
_cell.angle_beta   90.00
_cell.angle_gamma   90.00
#
_symmetry.space_group_name_H-M   'P 1'
#
loop_
_entity.id
_entity.type
_entity.pdbx_description
1 polymer ?
#
loop_
_entity_poly.entity_id
_entity_poly.type
_entity_poly.pdbx_seq_one_letter_code
_entity_poly.pdbx_strand_id
1 'polypeptide(L)'
;MTEIAVRALSPGINDPKTAVNCVQSLTSCLSIMMRRQPPSPYHFYIKNPDKSTPDKANSDSNTVENVSHKPRDAILAVVTHTPKISDFIDTSLGEIRRYATADLMVLKALCQAMVDLNYAKVNNAQQQTLLHELTLIERAGQDNLSYQALVDDLSAMCAQAKQFILSDNDQHQYFAYVAKFDAHIHQALQTQSR
;
A
#
# COMPACT_ATOMS: atom_id res chain seq x y z
N MET A 1 5.74 9.05 -7.83
CA MET A 1 5.63 9.75 -6.52
C MET A 1 6.79 9.40 -5.59
N THR A 2 7.09 8.13 -5.34
CA THR A 2 8.20 7.70 -4.48
C THR A 2 9.54 8.32 -4.90
N GLU A 3 9.89 8.24 -6.18
CA GLU A 3 11.14 8.82 -6.70
C GLU A 3 11.21 10.35 -6.50
N ILE A 4 10.09 11.05 -6.63
CA ILE A 4 10.02 12.49 -6.37
C ILE A 4 10.30 12.79 -4.89
N ALA A 5 9.70 12.02 -3.98
CA ALA A 5 9.92 12.18 -2.54
C ALA A 5 11.39 11.89 -2.16
N VAL A 6 11.96 10.80 -2.67
CA VAL A 6 13.36 10.42 -2.42
C VAL A 6 14.32 11.50 -2.95
N ARG A 7 14.06 12.04 -4.14
CA ARG A 7 14.84 13.15 -4.70
C ARG A 7 14.72 14.41 -3.85
N ALA A 8 13.50 14.74 -3.37
CA ALA A 8 13.26 15.89 -2.49
C ALA A 8 14.02 15.78 -1.17
N LEU A 9 14.20 14.55 -0.64
CA LEU A 9 14.95 14.26 0.58
C LEU A 9 16.47 14.15 0.37
N SER A 10 16.95 14.26 -0.87
CA SER A 10 18.38 14.21 -1.13
C SER A 10 19.10 15.42 -0.49
N PRO A 11 20.36 15.25 -0.02
CA PRO A 11 21.09 16.31 0.67
C PRO A 11 21.22 17.62 -0.14
N GLY A 12 21.16 17.52 -1.49
CA GLY A 12 21.28 18.70 -2.37
C GLY A 12 20.01 19.51 -2.52
N ILE A 13 18.83 18.92 -2.25
CA ILE A 13 17.50 19.57 -2.40
C ILE A 13 16.91 19.89 -1.03
N ASN A 14 16.88 18.91 -0.15
CA ASN A 14 16.36 18.99 1.23
C ASN A 14 15.01 19.69 1.33
N ASP A 15 14.00 19.18 0.60
CA ASP A 15 12.62 19.68 0.61
C ASP A 15 11.66 18.64 1.23
N PRO A 16 11.60 18.57 2.56
CA PRO A 16 10.73 17.61 3.25
C PRO A 16 9.24 17.87 2.99
N LYS A 17 8.83 19.09 2.67
CA LYS A 17 7.43 19.42 2.38
C LYS A 17 6.95 18.72 1.11
N THR A 18 7.75 18.69 0.06
CA THR A 18 7.45 17.93 -1.15
C THR A 18 7.37 16.44 -0.85
N ALA A 19 8.26 15.91 0.00
CA ALA A 19 8.20 14.51 0.42
C ALA A 19 6.89 14.19 1.17
N VAL A 20 6.45 15.05 2.10
CA VAL A 20 5.16 14.90 2.81
C VAL A 20 3.97 14.90 1.83
N ASN A 21 3.94 15.79 0.85
CA ASN A 21 2.89 15.82 -0.16
C ASN A 21 2.86 14.52 -0.98
N CYS A 22 4.04 13.95 -1.29
CA CYS A 22 4.12 12.64 -1.96
C CYS A 22 3.60 11.51 -1.08
N VAL A 23 3.92 11.50 0.23
CA VAL A 23 3.39 10.53 1.20
C VAL A 23 1.87 10.57 1.21
N GLN A 24 1.24 11.75 1.31
CA GLN A 24 -0.21 11.92 1.31
C GLN A 24 -0.85 11.39 0.02
N SER A 25 -0.26 11.72 -1.12
CA SER A 25 -0.75 11.24 -2.42
C SER A 25 -0.65 9.72 -2.56
N LEU A 26 0.46 9.13 -2.11
CA LEU A 26 0.66 7.67 -2.10
C LEU A 26 -0.32 6.99 -1.14
N THR A 27 -0.55 7.56 0.04
CA THR A 27 -1.53 7.06 1.01
C THR A 27 -2.92 7.00 0.41
N SER A 28 -3.34 8.03 -0.32
CA SER A 28 -4.63 8.05 -1.03
C SER A 28 -4.72 6.95 -2.09
N CYS A 29 -3.68 6.72 -2.87
CA CYS A 29 -3.64 5.63 -3.85
C CYS A 29 -3.68 4.25 -3.19
N LEU A 30 -2.87 4.04 -2.15
CA LEU A 30 -2.81 2.78 -1.40
C LEU A 30 -4.15 2.47 -0.71
N SER A 31 -4.85 3.47 -0.18
CA SER A 31 -6.16 3.29 0.44
C SER A 31 -7.20 2.74 -0.54
N ILE A 32 -7.17 3.20 -1.80
CA ILE A 32 -8.02 2.67 -2.86
C ILE A 32 -7.64 1.22 -3.19
N MET A 33 -6.34 0.92 -3.26
CA MET A 33 -5.85 -0.44 -3.54
C MET A 33 -6.22 -1.42 -2.42
N MET A 34 -6.11 -1.02 -1.15
CA MET A 34 -6.44 -1.85 0.01
C MET A 34 -7.90 -2.29 0.05
N ARG A 35 -8.82 -1.46 -0.45
CA ARG A 35 -10.26 -1.77 -0.53
C ARG A 35 -10.62 -2.68 -1.70
N ARG A 36 -9.75 -2.84 -2.68
CA ARG A 36 -10.01 -3.70 -3.83
C ARG A 36 -9.65 -5.15 -3.50
N GLN A 37 -10.44 -6.06 -4.04
CA GLN A 37 -10.05 -7.47 -4.02
C GLN A 37 -8.85 -7.66 -4.95
N PRO A 38 -7.81 -8.38 -4.50
CA PRO A 38 -6.70 -8.70 -5.36
C PRO A 38 -7.19 -9.54 -6.56
N PRO A 39 -6.63 -9.35 -7.76
CA PRO A 39 -6.98 -10.19 -8.90
C PRO A 39 -6.66 -11.65 -8.59
N SER A 40 -7.45 -12.56 -9.18
CA SER A 40 -7.17 -13.99 -9.04
C SER A 40 -5.75 -14.31 -9.56
N PRO A 41 -4.95 -15.08 -8.81
CA PRO A 41 -3.66 -15.54 -9.32
C PRO A 41 -3.81 -16.57 -10.44
N TYR A 42 -5.01 -17.09 -10.64
CA TYR A 42 -5.30 -18.12 -11.64
C TYR A 42 -6.01 -17.51 -12.83
N HIS A 43 -5.41 -17.62 -14.01
CA HIS A 43 -6.01 -17.26 -15.29
C HIS A 43 -6.22 -18.53 -16.10
N PHE A 44 -7.49 -18.83 -16.39
CA PHE A 44 -7.86 -20.01 -17.18
C PHE A 44 -8.12 -19.59 -18.60
N TYR A 45 -7.45 -20.22 -19.54
CA TYR A 45 -7.69 -20.05 -20.99
C TYR A 45 -8.31 -21.34 -21.52
N ILE A 46 -9.54 -21.23 -22.00
CA ILE A 46 -10.21 -22.32 -22.71
C ILE A 46 -9.83 -22.16 -24.18
N LYS A 47 -9.12 -23.16 -24.73
CA LYS A 47 -8.84 -23.16 -26.15
C LYS A 47 -10.12 -23.56 -26.87
N ASN A 48 -10.82 -22.58 -27.48
CA ASN A 48 -11.94 -22.88 -28.38
C ASN A 48 -11.42 -23.65 -29.59
N PRO A 49 -11.87 -24.88 -29.82
CA PRO A 49 -11.42 -25.67 -30.97
C PRO A 49 -11.96 -25.15 -32.32
N ASP A 50 -12.93 -24.21 -32.32
CA ASP A 50 -13.73 -23.89 -33.49
C ASP A 50 -13.29 -22.67 -34.34
N LYS A 51 -12.07 -22.21 -34.22
CA LYS A 51 -11.62 -21.08 -35.08
C LYS A 51 -10.49 -21.46 -36.05
N SER A 52 -10.41 -22.65 -36.49
CA SER A 52 -9.41 -23.04 -37.53
C SER A 52 -9.94 -23.99 -38.56
N THR A 53 -11.04 -23.66 -39.23
CA THR A 53 -11.30 -24.13 -40.60
C THR A 53 -12.19 -23.16 -41.33
N PRO A 54 -11.73 -22.52 -42.43
CA PRO A 54 -12.64 -21.88 -43.35
C PRO A 54 -13.38 -22.95 -44.17
N ASP A 55 -14.69 -22.75 -44.26
CA ASP A 55 -15.66 -23.31 -45.18
C ASP A 55 -15.15 -24.35 -46.21
N LYS A 56 -15.62 -25.58 -46.06
CA LYS A 56 -16.04 -26.38 -47.26
C LYS A 56 -17.40 -27.00 -46.96
N ALA A 57 -18.39 -26.40 -47.58
CA ALA A 57 -19.65 -27.06 -47.81
C ALA A 57 -19.45 -28.36 -48.59
N ASN A 58 -20.06 -29.45 -48.10
CA ASN A 58 -20.88 -30.32 -48.90
C ASN A 58 -21.46 -31.49 -48.10
N SER A 59 -22.78 -31.50 -48.14
CA SER A 59 -23.74 -32.62 -48.31
C SER A 59 -23.45 -34.01 -47.72
N ASP A 60 -24.53 -34.47 -47.07
CA ASP A 60 -25.08 -35.82 -46.96
C ASP A 60 -24.37 -36.85 -46.06
N SER A 61 -25.06 -37.15 -45.00
CA SER A 61 -25.74 -38.44 -44.73
C SER A 61 -25.90 -38.68 -43.21
N ASN A 62 -27.08 -39.11 -42.85
CA ASN A 62 -27.50 -39.62 -41.57
C ASN A 62 -26.59 -40.76 -41.08
N THR A 63 -25.94 -40.54 -39.92
CA THR A 63 -25.55 -41.61 -39.00
C THR A 63 -25.49 -41.04 -37.60
N VAL A 64 -26.43 -41.53 -36.77
CA VAL A 64 -26.45 -41.30 -35.33
C VAL A 64 -25.26 -42.10 -34.75
N GLU A 65 -24.11 -41.47 -34.61
CA GLU A 65 -23.02 -42.02 -33.82
C GLU A 65 -23.01 -41.36 -32.45
N ASN A 66 -23.09 -42.19 -31.43
CA ASN A 66 -22.86 -41.87 -30.03
C ASN A 66 -21.49 -41.18 -29.90
N VAL A 67 -21.52 -39.84 -29.87
CA VAL A 67 -20.33 -39.06 -29.58
C VAL A 67 -20.04 -39.17 -28.10
N SER A 68 -19.21 -40.13 -27.74
CA SER A 68 -18.51 -40.16 -26.48
C SER A 68 -17.83 -38.79 -26.29
N HIS A 69 -18.31 -38.03 -25.31
CA HIS A 69 -17.72 -36.76 -24.91
C HIS A 69 -16.30 -36.99 -24.37
N LYS A 70 -15.32 -36.93 -25.25
CA LYS A 70 -13.91 -36.75 -24.85
C LYS A 70 -13.79 -35.30 -24.36
N PRO A 71 -13.27 -35.03 -23.18
CA PRO A 71 -12.96 -33.67 -22.74
C PRO A 71 -11.82 -33.16 -23.65
N ARG A 72 -12.18 -32.36 -24.66
CA ARG A 72 -11.22 -31.77 -25.63
C ARG A 72 -10.77 -30.37 -25.21
N ASP A 73 -11.12 -29.91 -24.04
CA ASP A 73 -10.79 -28.56 -23.61
C ASP A 73 -9.48 -28.63 -22.83
N ALA A 74 -8.37 -28.37 -23.51
CA ALA A 74 -7.11 -28.13 -22.84
C ALA A 74 -7.26 -26.81 -22.07
N ILE A 75 -7.51 -26.88 -20.76
CA ILE A 75 -7.49 -25.73 -19.86
C ILE A 75 -6.02 -25.41 -19.62
N LEU A 76 -5.55 -24.30 -20.16
CA LEU A 76 -4.26 -23.72 -19.81
C LEU A 76 -4.47 -22.82 -18.60
N ALA A 77 -3.98 -23.22 -17.43
CA ALA A 77 -3.95 -22.38 -16.26
C ALA A 77 -2.59 -21.66 -16.18
N VAL A 78 -2.61 -20.34 -16.25
CA VAL A 78 -1.45 -19.51 -15.96
C VAL A 78 -1.57 -19.02 -14.53
N VAL A 79 -0.60 -19.35 -13.69
CA VAL A 79 -0.51 -18.85 -12.31
C VAL A 79 0.39 -17.63 -12.32
N THR A 80 -0.17 -16.48 -11.95
CA THR A 80 0.59 -15.23 -11.83
C THR A 80 0.85 -14.91 -10.36
N HIS A 81 2.04 -14.39 -10.06
CA HIS A 81 2.32 -13.85 -8.73
C HIS A 81 1.50 -12.56 -8.54
N THR A 82 0.58 -12.58 -7.58
CA THR A 82 -0.18 -11.39 -7.22
C THR A 82 0.57 -10.66 -6.11
N PRO A 83 1.06 -9.43 -6.34
CA PRO A 83 1.74 -8.65 -5.30
C PRO A 83 0.79 -8.41 -4.12
N LYS A 84 1.32 -8.49 -2.91
CA LYS A 84 0.60 -8.18 -1.69
C LYS A 84 0.62 -6.68 -1.44
N ILE A 85 -0.32 -6.19 -0.65
CA ILE A 85 -0.33 -4.78 -0.26
C ILE A 85 0.94 -4.38 0.52
N SER A 86 1.53 -5.32 1.28
CA SER A 86 2.81 -5.14 1.94
C SER A 86 3.93 -4.76 0.98
N ASP A 87 3.96 -5.37 -0.22
CA ASP A 87 4.98 -5.12 -1.22
C ASP A 87 4.86 -3.69 -1.78
N PHE A 88 3.61 -3.22 -1.96
CA PHE A 88 3.35 -1.85 -2.39
C PHE A 88 3.69 -0.82 -1.31
N ILE A 89 3.38 -1.10 -0.03
CA ILE A 89 3.74 -0.22 1.08
C ILE A 89 5.26 -0.14 1.21
N ASP A 90 5.98 -1.26 1.18
CA ASP A 90 7.45 -1.27 1.31
C ASP A 90 8.14 -0.57 0.13
N THR A 91 7.69 -0.81 -1.11
CA THR A 91 8.28 -0.20 -2.31
C THR A 91 7.92 1.28 -2.49
N SER A 92 6.93 1.80 -1.78
CA SER A 92 6.51 3.20 -1.84
C SER A 92 6.85 3.96 -0.56
N LEU A 93 6.11 3.75 0.52
CA LEU A 93 6.29 4.47 1.78
C LEU A 93 7.53 3.99 2.54
N GLY A 94 7.84 2.69 2.49
CA GLY A 94 9.06 2.13 3.07
C GLY A 94 10.33 2.67 2.42
N GLU A 95 10.31 2.90 1.10
CA GLU A 95 11.44 3.54 0.41
C GLU A 95 11.63 4.99 0.88
N ILE A 96 10.55 5.78 0.98
CA ILE A 96 10.62 7.14 1.52
C ILE A 96 11.16 7.13 2.95
N ARG A 97 10.71 6.19 3.80
CA ARG A 97 11.21 6.02 5.18
C ARG A 97 12.73 5.82 5.23
N ARG A 98 13.29 5.02 4.31
CA ARG A 98 14.76 4.78 4.26
C ARG A 98 15.56 6.04 3.99
N TYR A 99 14.99 7.01 3.28
CA TYR A 99 15.65 8.31 3.00
C TYR A 99 15.29 9.40 4.01
N ALA A 100 14.17 9.27 4.72
CA ALA A 100 13.66 10.27 5.66
C ALA A 100 14.18 10.10 7.09
N THR A 101 15.18 9.26 7.32
CA THR A 101 15.61 8.82 8.65
C THR A 101 15.96 9.95 9.63
N ALA A 102 16.46 11.08 9.14
CA ALA A 102 16.81 12.26 9.95
C ALA A 102 15.74 13.36 9.93
N ASP A 103 14.66 13.20 9.18
CA ASP A 103 13.61 14.20 9.05
C ASP A 103 12.34 13.81 9.83
N LEU A 104 12.17 14.44 11.00
CA LEU A 104 11.04 14.19 11.89
C LEU A 104 9.67 14.47 11.21
N MET A 105 9.60 15.50 10.36
CA MET A 105 8.34 15.88 9.72
C MET A 105 7.86 14.78 8.75
N VAL A 106 8.78 14.20 7.99
CA VAL A 106 8.47 13.12 7.05
C VAL A 106 8.17 11.82 7.81
N LEU A 107 8.92 11.50 8.87
CA LEU A 107 8.63 10.33 9.73
C LEU A 107 7.25 10.45 10.39
N LYS A 108 6.85 11.63 10.85
CA LYS A 108 5.49 11.89 11.36
C LYS A 108 4.43 11.72 10.28
N ALA A 109 4.66 12.22 9.08
CA ALA A 109 3.74 12.04 7.96
C ALA A 109 3.57 10.57 7.58
N LEU A 110 4.63 9.77 7.63
CA LEU A 110 4.57 8.32 7.43
C LEU A 110 3.78 7.62 8.54
N CYS A 111 3.96 8.04 9.81
CA CYS A 111 3.17 7.53 10.92
C CYS A 111 1.67 7.81 10.72
N GLN A 112 1.30 9.03 10.31
CA GLN A 112 -0.08 9.39 9.97
C GLN A 112 -0.61 8.55 8.81
N ALA A 113 0.20 8.35 7.78
CA ALA A 113 -0.19 7.51 6.65
C ALA A 113 -0.62 6.09 7.07
N MET A 114 0.04 5.48 8.08
CA MET A 114 -0.37 4.17 8.60
C MET A 114 -1.74 4.22 9.28
N VAL A 115 -2.05 5.30 10.00
CA VAL A 115 -3.37 5.52 10.59
C VAL A 115 -4.44 5.69 9.53
N ASP A 116 -4.18 6.50 8.51
CA ASP A 116 -5.12 6.74 7.41
C ASP A 116 -5.40 5.45 6.61
N LEU A 117 -4.37 4.64 6.35
CA LEU A 117 -4.50 3.35 5.68
C LEU A 117 -5.30 2.33 6.51
N ASN A 118 -5.29 2.43 7.85
CA ASN A 118 -6.06 1.53 8.70
C ASN A 118 -7.58 1.61 8.44
N TYR A 119 -8.09 2.76 7.97
CA TYR A 119 -9.49 2.89 7.54
C TYR A 119 -9.83 2.15 6.25
N ALA A 120 -8.82 1.91 5.43
CA ALA A 120 -8.97 1.18 4.19
C ALA A 120 -8.75 -0.33 4.35
N LYS A 121 -8.30 -0.78 5.53
CA LYS A 121 -8.01 -2.20 5.77
C LYS A 121 -9.28 -3.05 5.64
N VAL A 122 -9.14 -4.21 5.05
CA VAL A 122 -10.22 -5.19 4.90
C VAL A 122 -9.94 -6.51 5.65
N ASN A 123 -8.74 -6.70 6.18
CA ASN A 123 -8.36 -7.91 6.90
C ASN A 123 -7.19 -7.68 7.90
N ASN A 124 -7.00 -8.67 8.78
CA ASN A 124 -5.96 -8.62 9.81
C ASN A 124 -4.53 -8.65 9.24
N ALA A 125 -4.30 -9.25 8.06
CA ALA A 125 -2.97 -9.26 7.46
C ALA A 125 -2.52 -7.85 7.08
N GLN A 126 -3.43 -7.02 6.56
CA GLN A 126 -3.17 -5.62 6.27
C GLN A 126 -2.90 -4.84 7.56
N GLN A 127 -3.67 -5.09 8.63
CA GLN A 127 -3.43 -4.47 9.94
C GLN A 127 -2.02 -4.78 10.48
N GLN A 128 -1.59 -6.03 10.40
CA GLN A 128 -0.24 -6.43 10.82
C GLN A 128 0.85 -5.76 9.99
N THR A 129 0.62 -5.56 8.69
CA THR A 129 1.54 -4.80 7.84
C THR A 129 1.70 -3.35 8.31
N LEU A 130 0.60 -2.66 8.65
CA LEU A 130 0.63 -1.29 9.15
C LEU A 130 1.36 -1.18 10.50
N LEU A 131 1.11 -2.11 11.42
CA LEU A 131 1.79 -2.17 12.72
C LEU A 131 3.29 -2.44 12.56
N HIS A 132 3.66 -3.28 11.61
CA HIS A 132 5.06 -3.54 11.29
C HIS A 132 5.76 -2.28 10.76
N GLU A 133 5.14 -1.57 9.80
CA GLU A 133 5.70 -0.32 9.27
C GLU A 133 5.84 0.76 10.36
N LEU A 134 4.87 0.90 11.28
CA LEU A 134 5.00 1.81 12.42
C LEU A 134 6.22 1.49 13.29
N THR A 135 6.53 0.22 13.47
CA THR A 135 7.71 -0.21 14.23
C THR A 135 9.01 0.16 13.49
N LEU A 136 9.03 0.05 12.16
CA LEU A 136 10.16 0.46 11.35
C LEU A 136 10.35 1.98 11.31
N ILE A 137 9.25 2.77 11.30
CA ILE A 137 9.28 4.24 11.38
C ILE A 137 9.87 4.68 12.72
N GLU A 138 9.40 4.11 13.82
CA GLU A 138 9.89 4.40 15.17
C GLU A 138 11.39 4.10 15.28
N ARG A 139 11.83 2.93 14.80
CA ARG A 139 13.23 2.54 14.79
C ARG A 139 14.09 3.49 13.94
N ALA A 140 13.61 3.87 12.75
CA ALA A 140 14.32 4.82 11.90
C ALA A 140 14.58 6.16 12.62
N GLY A 141 13.62 6.65 13.38
CA GLY A 141 13.77 7.84 14.21
C GLY A 141 14.76 7.64 15.38
N GLN A 142 14.67 6.51 16.09
CA GLN A 142 15.59 6.17 17.20
C GLN A 142 17.04 6.09 16.75
N ASP A 143 17.28 5.52 15.55
CA ASP A 143 18.65 5.32 15.05
C ASP A 143 19.28 6.61 14.45
N ASN A 144 18.50 7.61 14.07
CA ASN A 144 18.99 8.71 13.22
C ASN A 144 18.65 10.13 13.70
N LEU A 145 17.64 10.33 14.57
CA LEU A 145 17.33 11.66 15.08
C LEU A 145 18.36 12.08 16.14
N SER A 146 18.89 13.28 15.97
CA SER A 146 20.01 13.78 16.79
C SER A 146 19.61 14.20 18.21
N TYR A 147 18.33 14.48 18.46
CA TYR A 147 17.84 15.00 19.73
C TYR A 147 16.86 14.03 20.37
N GLN A 148 17.11 13.65 21.64
CA GLN A 148 16.28 12.72 22.38
C GLN A 148 14.81 13.18 22.44
N ALA A 149 14.56 14.48 22.61
CA ALA A 149 13.21 15.02 22.63
C ALA A 149 12.41 14.75 21.33
N LEU A 150 13.08 14.73 20.16
CA LEU A 150 12.43 14.41 18.88
C LEU A 150 12.15 12.90 18.76
N VAL A 151 13.03 12.07 19.31
CA VAL A 151 12.85 10.62 19.40
C VAL A 151 11.65 10.30 20.29
N ASP A 152 11.56 10.93 21.46
CA ASP A 152 10.49 10.73 22.40
C ASP A 152 9.13 11.16 21.81
N ASP A 153 9.10 12.30 21.09
CA ASP A 153 7.90 12.80 20.41
C ASP A 153 7.44 11.83 19.29
N LEU A 154 8.35 11.34 18.48
CA LEU A 154 8.01 10.35 17.45
C LEU A 154 7.55 9.02 18.06
N SER A 155 8.23 8.54 19.10
CA SER A 155 7.87 7.30 19.79
C SER A 155 6.49 7.38 20.44
N ALA A 156 6.17 8.51 21.07
CA ALA A 156 4.84 8.77 21.62
C ALA A 156 3.76 8.70 20.54
N MET A 157 4.03 9.31 19.38
CA MET A 157 3.13 9.30 18.23
C MET A 157 2.94 7.90 17.65
N CYS A 158 4.02 7.14 17.48
CA CYS A 158 3.96 5.75 17.01
C CYS A 158 3.18 4.87 18.00
N ALA A 159 3.34 5.08 19.31
CA ALA A 159 2.59 4.34 20.33
C ALA A 159 1.09 4.65 20.26
N GLN A 160 0.71 5.92 20.10
CA GLN A 160 -0.70 6.32 19.91
C GLN A 160 -1.28 5.73 18.61
N ALA A 161 -0.53 5.76 17.51
CA ALA A 161 -0.94 5.17 16.25
C ALA A 161 -1.15 3.65 16.35
N LYS A 162 -0.23 2.93 17.02
CA LYS A 162 -0.35 1.50 17.27
C LYS A 162 -1.60 1.19 18.10
N GLN A 163 -1.83 1.94 19.18
CA GLN A 163 -3.01 1.78 20.02
C GLN A 163 -4.29 2.03 19.22
N PHE A 164 -4.31 3.06 18.37
CA PHE A 164 -5.43 3.36 17.50
C PHE A 164 -5.71 2.23 16.49
N ILE A 165 -4.68 1.69 15.84
CA ILE A 165 -4.81 0.58 14.87
C ILE A 165 -5.29 -0.71 15.54
N LEU A 166 -4.95 -0.93 16.81
CA LEU A 166 -5.37 -2.10 17.59
C LEU A 166 -6.78 -1.95 18.19
N SER A 167 -7.25 -0.72 18.42
CA SER A 167 -8.61 -0.48 18.91
C SER A 167 -9.63 -0.68 17.79
N ASP A 168 -10.84 -1.12 18.14
CA ASP A 168 -11.96 -1.13 17.18
C ASP A 168 -12.24 0.31 16.72
N ASN A 169 -12.22 0.49 15.39
CA ASN A 169 -12.24 1.80 14.74
C ASN A 169 -13.62 2.46 14.85
N ASP A 170 -13.82 3.29 15.85
CA ASP A 170 -14.90 4.26 15.82
C ASP A 170 -14.47 5.49 14.98
N GLN A 171 -15.29 5.88 14.00
CA GLN A 171 -15.03 7.02 13.11
C GLN A 171 -14.79 8.34 13.88
N HIS A 172 -15.40 8.48 15.06
CA HIS A 172 -15.22 9.64 15.93
C HIS A 172 -13.80 9.73 16.53
N GLN A 173 -13.17 8.60 16.84
CA GLN A 173 -11.80 8.60 17.35
C GLN A 173 -10.78 9.03 16.28
N TYR A 174 -11.07 8.75 15.02
CA TYR A 174 -10.22 9.16 13.91
C TYR A 174 -10.14 10.68 13.78
N PHE A 175 -11.27 11.36 13.67
CA PHE A 175 -11.26 12.81 13.51
C PHE A 175 -10.57 13.52 14.69
N ALA A 176 -10.70 13.00 15.89
CA ALA A 176 -10.00 13.51 17.06
C ALA A 176 -8.47 13.25 16.97
N TYR A 177 -8.05 12.13 16.40
CA TYR A 177 -6.64 11.81 16.18
C TYR A 177 -6.02 12.71 15.11
N VAL A 178 -6.66 12.85 13.95
CA VAL A 178 -6.19 13.70 12.83
C VAL A 178 -6.07 15.18 13.29
N ALA A 179 -7.04 15.70 14.03
CA ALA A 179 -6.98 17.07 14.54
C ALA A 179 -5.78 17.31 15.48
N LYS A 180 -5.42 16.34 16.32
CA LYS A 180 -4.20 16.42 17.14
C LYS A 180 -2.94 16.40 16.29
N PHE A 181 -2.93 15.61 15.22
CA PHE A 181 -1.81 15.45 14.33
C PHE A 181 -1.51 16.71 13.53
N ASP A 182 -2.54 17.31 12.94
CA ASP A 182 -2.42 18.59 12.21
C ASP A 182 -1.86 19.70 13.11
N ALA A 183 -2.29 19.75 14.38
CA ALA A 183 -1.76 20.68 15.35
C ALA A 183 -0.25 20.49 15.61
N HIS A 184 0.22 19.23 15.69
CA HIS A 184 1.65 18.92 15.87
C HIS A 184 2.50 19.27 14.64
N ILE A 185 1.99 19.03 13.42
CA ILE A 185 2.68 19.41 12.19
C ILE A 185 2.80 20.95 12.11
N HIS A 186 1.72 21.67 12.37
CA HIS A 186 1.74 23.13 12.37
C HIS A 186 2.71 23.72 13.42
N GLN A 187 2.79 23.12 14.60
CA GLN A 187 3.73 23.53 15.64
C GLN A 187 5.19 23.26 15.22
N ALA A 188 5.47 22.11 14.62
CA ALA A 188 6.80 21.78 14.11
C ALA A 188 7.26 22.74 12.99
N LEU A 189 6.35 23.11 12.08
CA LEU A 189 6.64 24.09 11.02
C LEU A 189 6.93 25.51 11.57
N GLN A 190 6.28 25.91 12.66
CA GLN A 190 6.52 27.20 13.29
C GLN A 190 7.85 27.26 14.06
N THR A 191 8.32 26.13 14.59
CA THR A 191 9.62 26.04 15.28
C THR A 191 10.83 26.01 14.34
N GLN A 192 10.66 25.54 13.09
CA GLN A 192 11.71 25.57 12.08
C GLN A 192 11.88 26.92 11.37
N SER A 193 10.91 27.81 11.49
CA SER A 193 10.96 29.16 10.87
C SER A 193 11.51 30.26 11.79
N ARG A 194 12.05 29.90 12.95
CA ARG A 194 12.80 30.75 13.88
C ARG A 194 14.26 30.35 13.96
#